data_92c259741b50c417d954ebbc4c3b2364
#
_entry.id   92c259741b50c417d954ebbc4c3b2364
#
_cell.length_a   1.000
_cell.length_b   1.000
_cell.length_c   1.000
_cell.angle_alpha   90.00
_cell.angle_beta   90.00
_cell.angle_gamma   90.00
#
_symmetry.space_group_name_H-M   'P 1'
#
loop_
_entity.id
_entity.type
_entity.pdbx_description
1 polymer ?
#
loop_
_entity_poly.entity_id
_entity_poly.type
_entity_poly.pdbx_seq_one_letter_code
_entity_poly.pdbx_strand_id
1 'polypeptide(L)'
;MHRLSWNSITSETRIPQKTSANAEKYRSEFESDYHRIIRSASFRRLQDKTQVFPLDNSDFVRTRLTHSLEVSSIAKLIGKQVCIQVLDQQLAPAGDQPDSLKVIEILNCAGLLHDIGNPPFGHFGESAIRNWFEKNLSLLQFKQRPLQAWLDEQQQADLLYYEGNAQALRIITKLHRLTAVSYTHLRAHETRRHL
;
A
#
# COMPACT_ATOMS: atom_id res chain seq x y z
N MET A 1 23.85 8.23 -12.02
CA MET A 1 22.59 8.52 -11.27
C MET A 1 21.52 8.86 -12.29
N HIS A 2 20.49 8.02 -12.47
CA HIS A 2 19.35 8.39 -13.30
C HIS A 2 18.59 9.52 -12.61
N ARG A 3 18.50 10.68 -13.26
CA ARG A 3 17.71 11.81 -12.77
C ARG A 3 16.24 11.45 -12.92
N LEU A 4 15.50 11.48 -11.83
CA LEU A 4 14.05 11.30 -11.86
C LEU A 4 13.44 12.44 -12.67
N SER A 5 12.55 12.11 -13.62
CA SER A 5 11.78 13.06 -14.41
C SER A 5 10.30 12.97 -14.04
N TRP A 6 9.56 14.04 -14.24
CA TRP A 6 8.10 14.04 -14.02
C TRP A 6 7.39 13.05 -14.93
N ASN A 7 7.84 12.93 -16.18
CA ASN A 7 7.32 11.94 -17.12
C ASN A 7 7.50 10.50 -16.61
N SER A 8 8.59 10.21 -15.89
CA SER A 8 8.82 8.91 -15.29
C SER A 8 7.92 8.67 -14.08
N ILE A 9 7.77 9.68 -13.20
CA ILE A 9 6.97 9.59 -11.97
C ILE A 9 5.47 9.47 -12.30
N THR A 10 4.99 10.22 -13.32
CA THR A 10 3.58 10.23 -13.73
C THR A 10 3.28 9.23 -14.85
N SER A 11 4.18 8.27 -15.10
CA SER A 11 3.97 7.25 -16.12
C SER A 11 2.82 6.31 -15.74
N GLU A 12 1.92 6.08 -16.66
CA GLU A 12 0.81 5.12 -16.51
C GLU A 12 1.19 3.70 -16.92
N THR A 13 2.47 3.46 -17.18
CA THR A 13 2.97 2.14 -17.59
C THR A 13 2.88 1.16 -16.44
N ARG A 14 2.17 0.06 -16.64
CA ARG A 14 2.00 -1.00 -15.65
C ARG A 14 3.08 -2.07 -15.76
N ILE A 15 3.50 -2.62 -14.63
CA ILE A 15 4.44 -3.74 -14.58
C ILE A 15 3.73 -4.96 -13.96
N PRO A 16 3.64 -6.12 -14.64
CA PRO A 16 4.00 -6.36 -16.04
C PRO A 16 3.07 -5.63 -17.00
N GLN A 17 3.60 -5.22 -18.14
CA GLN A 17 2.80 -4.57 -19.19
C GLN A 17 1.64 -5.50 -19.58
N LYS A 18 0.42 -5.06 -19.28
CA LYS A 18 -0.79 -5.65 -19.86
C LYS A 18 -1.34 -4.65 -20.85
N THR A 19 -1.35 -5.04 -22.10
CA THR A 19 -2.19 -4.40 -23.09
C THR A 19 -3.63 -4.61 -22.67
N SER A 20 -4.22 -3.63 -21.97
CA SER A 20 -5.64 -3.62 -21.74
C SER A 20 -6.29 -3.27 -23.09
N ALA A 21 -6.83 -4.28 -23.74
CA ALA A 21 -7.54 -4.12 -25.02
C ALA A 21 -8.79 -3.23 -24.91
N ASN A 22 -9.21 -2.88 -23.69
CA ASN A 22 -10.36 -2.03 -23.39
C ASN A 22 -10.02 -1.08 -22.23
N ALA A 23 -9.01 -0.23 -22.38
CA ALA A 23 -8.90 0.93 -21.52
C ALA A 23 -10.13 1.80 -21.78
N GLU A 24 -11.06 1.84 -20.84
CA GLU A 24 -12.15 2.82 -20.86
C GLU A 24 -11.49 4.18 -20.97
N LYS A 25 -11.67 4.83 -22.10
CA LYS A 25 -11.04 6.10 -22.53
C LYS A 25 -11.32 7.28 -21.58
N TYR A 26 -12.04 7.04 -20.49
CA TYR A 26 -12.59 8.08 -19.60
C TYR A 26 -11.93 8.14 -18.22
N ARG A 27 -10.96 7.26 -17.92
CA ARG A 27 -10.29 7.21 -16.61
C ARG A 27 -8.79 7.07 -16.77
N SER A 28 -8.04 7.77 -15.94
CA SER A 28 -6.60 7.56 -15.80
C SER A 28 -6.31 6.19 -15.14
N GLU A 29 -5.10 5.67 -15.34
CA GLU A 29 -4.68 4.45 -14.65
C GLU A 29 -4.59 4.65 -13.13
N PHE A 30 -4.32 5.87 -12.66
CA PHE A 30 -4.29 6.21 -11.24
C PHE A 30 -5.69 6.24 -10.61
N GLU A 31 -6.71 6.76 -11.32
CA GLU A 31 -8.11 6.63 -10.88
C GLU A 31 -8.54 5.16 -10.79
N SER A 32 -8.12 4.36 -11.77
CA SER A 32 -8.37 2.92 -11.74
C SER A 32 -7.70 2.26 -10.53
N ASP A 33 -6.50 2.71 -10.14
CA ASP A 33 -5.81 2.22 -8.95
C ASP A 33 -6.50 2.64 -7.66
N TYR A 34 -7.01 3.87 -7.56
CA TYR A 34 -7.83 4.27 -6.42
C TYR A 34 -8.99 3.29 -6.19
N HIS A 35 -9.74 2.99 -7.24
CA HIS A 35 -10.85 2.04 -7.15
C HIS A 35 -10.42 0.61 -6.82
N ARG A 36 -9.25 0.17 -7.26
CA ARG A 36 -8.68 -1.13 -6.91
C ARG A 36 -8.28 -1.19 -5.44
N ILE A 37 -7.65 -0.14 -4.93
CA ILE A 37 -7.21 -0.05 -3.54
C ILE A 37 -8.41 -0.16 -2.60
N ILE A 38 -9.43 0.69 -2.74
CA ILE A 38 -10.59 0.71 -1.84
C ILE A 38 -11.41 -0.59 -1.87
N ARG A 39 -11.33 -1.34 -2.97
CA ARG A 39 -11.99 -2.64 -3.12
C ARG A 39 -11.12 -3.81 -2.64
N SER A 40 -9.86 -3.60 -2.34
CA SER A 40 -8.96 -4.65 -1.92
C SER A 40 -9.28 -5.16 -0.52
N ALA A 41 -9.07 -6.46 -0.28
CA ALA A 41 -9.29 -7.05 1.04
C ALA A 41 -8.35 -6.44 2.09
N SER A 42 -7.09 -6.15 1.73
CA SER A 42 -6.12 -5.54 2.65
C SER A 42 -6.53 -4.15 3.10
N PHE A 43 -7.08 -3.33 2.20
CA PHE A 43 -7.59 -2.02 2.57
C PHE A 43 -8.82 -2.14 3.49
N ARG A 44 -9.77 -3.02 3.17
CA ARG A 44 -10.95 -3.24 4.02
C ARG A 44 -10.60 -3.76 5.42
N ARG A 45 -9.52 -4.54 5.56
CA ARG A 45 -9.02 -4.99 6.88
C ARG A 45 -8.57 -3.87 7.80
N LEU A 46 -8.30 -2.69 7.28
CA LEU A 46 -8.00 -1.52 8.10
C LEU A 46 -9.18 -1.11 8.99
N GLN A 47 -10.42 -1.52 8.66
CA GLN A 47 -11.60 -1.30 9.49
C GLN A 47 -11.47 -1.96 10.87
N ASP A 48 -10.87 -3.15 10.93
CA ASP A 48 -10.73 -3.93 12.16
C ASP A 48 -9.45 -3.58 12.95
N LYS A 49 -8.67 -2.62 12.46
CA LYS A 49 -7.46 -2.14 13.12
C LYS A 49 -7.71 -0.77 13.74
N THR A 50 -7.52 -0.66 15.04
CA THR A 50 -7.63 0.61 15.75
C THR A 50 -6.44 1.52 15.44
N GLN A 51 -6.67 2.83 15.43
CA GLN A 51 -5.60 3.81 15.25
C GLN A 51 -4.89 4.09 16.58
N VAL A 52 -5.63 4.39 17.64
CA VAL A 52 -5.06 4.78 18.95
C VAL A 52 -5.70 3.99 20.09
N PHE A 53 -7.03 3.96 20.19
CA PHE A 53 -7.75 3.34 21.28
C PHE A 53 -8.29 1.96 20.88
N PRO A 54 -7.75 0.88 21.45
CA PRO A 54 -8.24 -0.46 21.16
C PRO A 54 -9.58 -0.71 21.89
N LEU A 55 -10.47 -1.47 21.23
CA LEU A 55 -11.71 -1.98 21.82
C LEU A 55 -12.75 -0.91 22.20
N ASP A 56 -12.64 0.29 21.70
CA ASP A 56 -13.67 1.31 21.87
C ASP A 56 -14.65 1.24 20.70
N ASN A 57 -15.94 1.13 21.00
CA ASN A 57 -17.02 1.06 20.03
C ASN A 57 -17.65 2.44 19.75
N SER A 58 -17.03 3.50 20.22
CA SER A 58 -17.52 4.86 19.99
C SER A 58 -17.31 5.28 18.53
N ASP A 59 -18.31 5.89 17.92
CA ASP A 59 -18.23 6.45 16.57
C ASP A 59 -17.18 7.58 16.44
N PHE A 60 -16.71 8.12 17.56
CA PHE A 60 -15.65 9.14 17.60
C PHE A 60 -14.24 8.55 17.49
N VAL A 61 -14.09 7.24 17.71
CA VAL A 61 -12.77 6.58 17.63
C VAL A 61 -12.49 6.17 16.19
N ARG A 62 -11.37 6.69 15.64
CA ARG A 62 -10.96 6.40 14.27
C ARG A 62 -10.41 4.99 14.15
N THR A 63 -10.89 4.26 13.15
CA THR A 63 -10.22 3.06 12.65
C THR A 63 -9.07 3.46 11.71
N ARG A 64 -8.15 2.54 11.41
CA ARG A 64 -7.12 2.80 10.39
C ARG A 64 -7.71 3.04 9.01
N LEU A 65 -8.87 2.48 8.71
CA LEU A 65 -9.56 2.72 7.45
C LEU A 65 -10.03 4.17 7.34
N THR A 66 -10.73 4.69 8.35
CA THR A 66 -11.20 6.07 8.35
C THR A 66 -10.03 7.06 8.36
N HIS A 67 -8.97 6.76 9.12
CA HIS A 67 -7.72 7.53 9.10
C HIS A 67 -7.09 7.56 7.70
N SER A 68 -6.98 6.42 7.02
CA SER A 68 -6.41 6.37 5.66
C SER A 68 -7.24 7.17 4.65
N LEU A 69 -8.56 7.21 4.79
CA LEU A 69 -9.43 8.06 3.97
C LEU A 69 -9.20 9.55 4.25
N GLU A 70 -9.07 9.94 5.51
CA GLU A 70 -8.75 11.32 5.91
C GLU A 70 -7.39 11.75 5.35
N VAL A 71 -6.35 10.92 5.54
CA VAL A 71 -5.00 11.18 5.01
C VAL A 71 -5.02 11.31 3.48
N SER A 72 -5.74 10.45 2.79
CA SER A 72 -5.91 10.49 1.34
C SER A 72 -6.56 11.81 0.89
N SER A 73 -7.62 12.25 1.58
CA SER A 73 -8.29 13.51 1.29
C SER A 73 -7.38 14.72 1.51
N ILE A 74 -6.63 14.74 2.61
CA ILE A 74 -5.67 15.81 2.91
C ILE A 74 -4.51 15.82 1.91
N ALA A 75 -3.96 14.65 1.58
CA ALA A 75 -2.89 14.52 0.59
C ALA A 75 -3.32 15.04 -0.79
N LYS A 76 -4.54 14.73 -1.20
CA LYS A 76 -5.15 15.29 -2.40
C LYS A 76 -5.26 16.81 -2.36
N LEU A 77 -5.69 17.37 -1.22
CA LEU A 77 -5.84 18.83 -1.04
C LEU A 77 -4.47 19.53 -1.10
N ILE A 78 -3.48 19.01 -0.38
CA ILE A 78 -2.11 19.55 -0.39
C ILE A 78 -1.51 19.43 -1.80
N GLY A 79 -1.69 18.28 -2.45
CA GLY A 79 -1.24 18.09 -3.84
C GLY A 79 -1.82 19.11 -4.79
N LYS A 80 -3.11 19.38 -4.70
CA LYS A 80 -3.77 20.41 -5.49
C LYS A 80 -3.16 21.80 -5.24
N GLN A 81 -2.91 22.14 -3.99
CA GLN A 81 -2.34 23.43 -3.63
C GLN A 81 -0.89 23.59 -4.12
N VAL A 82 -0.08 22.53 -4.00
CA VAL A 82 1.30 22.50 -4.51
C VAL A 82 1.30 22.62 -6.05
N CYS A 83 0.41 21.92 -6.74
CA CYS A 83 0.30 22.00 -8.18
C CYS A 83 0.00 23.45 -8.62
N ILE A 84 -0.97 24.12 -8.01
CA ILE A 84 -1.36 25.51 -8.34
C ILE A 84 -0.21 26.48 -8.03
N GLN A 85 0.46 26.34 -6.89
CA GLN A 85 1.44 27.34 -6.44
C GLN A 85 2.84 27.13 -7.00
N VAL A 86 3.22 25.88 -7.30
CA VAL A 86 4.60 25.53 -7.66
C VAL A 86 4.69 25.06 -9.10
N LEU A 87 3.83 24.17 -9.53
CA LEU A 87 3.95 23.52 -10.83
C LEU A 87 3.44 24.40 -11.98
N ASP A 88 2.37 25.16 -11.74
CA ASP A 88 1.83 26.10 -12.73
C ASP A 88 2.75 27.32 -12.95
N GLN A 89 3.73 27.55 -12.06
CA GLN A 89 4.73 28.63 -12.18
C GLN A 89 5.97 28.25 -12.99
N GLN A 90 5.92 27.18 -13.78
CA GLN A 90 6.99 26.79 -14.72
C GLN A 90 8.37 26.53 -14.12
N LEU A 91 8.45 25.97 -12.93
CA LEU A 91 9.71 25.62 -12.27
C LEU A 91 10.39 24.36 -12.88
N ALA A 92 9.74 23.68 -13.80
CA ALA A 92 10.27 22.49 -14.45
C ALA A 92 10.90 22.83 -15.82
N PRO A 93 11.96 22.11 -16.24
CA PRO A 93 12.55 22.28 -17.57
C PRO A 93 11.52 22.06 -18.68
N ALA A 94 11.66 22.78 -19.78
CA ALA A 94 10.80 22.59 -20.95
C ALA A 94 10.85 21.13 -21.43
N GLY A 95 9.67 20.50 -21.54
CA GLY A 95 9.54 19.10 -21.96
C GLY A 95 9.44 18.07 -20.84
N ASP A 96 9.65 18.44 -19.57
CA ASP A 96 9.44 17.57 -18.41
C ASP A 96 8.53 18.26 -17.38
N GLN A 97 7.33 18.64 -17.80
CA GLN A 97 6.36 19.27 -16.91
C GLN A 97 5.48 18.22 -16.25
N PRO A 98 5.19 18.37 -14.96
CA PRO A 98 4.27 17.46 -14.26
C PRO A 98 2.84 17.62 -14.77
N ASP A 99 2.18 16.49 -14.96
CA ASP A 99 0.73 16.46 -15.12
C ASP A 99 0.10 16.61 -13.71
N SER A 100 -0.40 17.79 -13.42
CA SER A 100 -0.96 18.14 -12.11
C SER A 100 -2.09 17.19 -11.67
N LEU A 101 -2.93 16.74 -12.60
CA LEU A 101 -4.01 15.79 -12.28
C LEU A 101 -3.43 14.44 -11.83
N LYS A 102 -2.45 13.94 -12.55
CA LYS A 102 -1.80 12.65 -12.19
C LYS A 102 -1.07 12.75 -10.85
N VAL A 103 -0.37 13.84 -10.57
CA VAL A 103 0.27 14.06 -9.27
C VAL A 103 -0.74 14.02 -8.14
N ILE A 104 -1.88 14.69 -8.27
CA ILE A 104 -2.96 14.70 -7.28
C ILE A 104 -3.51 13.29 -7.07
N GLU A 105 -3.72 12.53 -8.13
CA GLU A 105 -4.23 11.15 -8.04
C GLU A 105 -3.22 10.19 -7.39
N ILE A 106 -1.93 10.33 -7.71
CA ILE A 106 -0.85 9.57 -7.06
C ILE A 106 -0.86 9.84 -5.55
N LEU A 107 -0.94 11.10 -5.14
CA LEU A 107 -0.98 11.48 -3.72
C LEU A 107 -2.23 10.95 -3.02
N ASN A 108 -3.37 10.98 -3.70
CA ASN A 108 -4.60 10.38 -3.21
C ASN A 108 -4.45 8.88 -2.94
N CYS A 109 -3.89 8.13 -3.89
CA CYS A 109 -3.61 6.70 -3.75
C CYS A 109 -2.56 6.43 -2.66
N ALA A 110 -1.49 7.22 -2.58
CA ALA A 110 -0.46 7.08 -1.56
C ALA A 110 -1.03 7.25 -0.15
N GLY A 111 -1.93 8.23 0.04
CA GLY A 111 -2.64 8.43 1.30
C GLY A 111 -3.49 7.23 1.72
N LEU A 112 -4.13 6.53 0.77
CA LEU A 112 -4.88 5.30 1.09
C LEU A 112 -3.96 4.15 1.51
N LEU A 113 -2.76 4.07 0.95
CA LEU A 113 -1.86 2.93 1.08
C LEU A 113 -0.89 3.03 2.25
N HIS A 114 -0.69 4.22 2.83
CA HIS A 114 0.39 4.46 3.78
C HIS A 114 0.35 3.52 5.01
N ASP A 115 -0.83 3.15 5.47
CA ASP A 115 -1.03 2.31 6.67
C ASP A 115 -1.35 0.84 6.38
N ILE A 116 -1.40 0.42 5.10
CA ILE A 116 -1.89 -0.91 4.71
C ILE A 116 -1.03 -2.05 5.25
N GLY A 117 0.25 -1.80 5.47
CA GLY A 117 1.23 -2.77 5.98
C GLY A 117 1.40 -2.76 7.49
N ASN A 118 0.84 -1.78 8.18
CA ASN A 118 0.99 -1.65 9.62
C ASN A 118 0.28 -2.79 10.36
N PRO A 119 0.94 -3.41 11.36
CA PRO A 119 0.31 -4.40 12.22
C PRO A 119 -0.70 -3.73 13.16
N PRO A 120 -1.53 -4.51 13.88
CA PRO A 120 -2.29 -3.99 15.01
C PRO A 120 -1.35 -3.26 15.99
N PHE A 121 -1.80 -2.14 16.55
CA PHE A 121 -1.04 -1.27 17.45
C PHE A 121 0.16 -0.53 16.80
N GLY A 122 0.25 -0.46 15.47
CA GLY A 122 1.23 0.34 14.75
C GLY A 122 2.68 0.03 15.13
N HIS A 123 3.49 1.04 15.44
CA HIS A 123 4.91 0.88 15.79
C HIS A 123 5.16 0.07 17.06
N PHE A 124 4.21 0.08 18.01
CA PHE A 124 4.29 -0.81 19.16
C PHE A 124 4.16 -2.28 18.74
N GLY A 125 3.22 -2.57 17.84
CA GLY A 125 3.05 -3.89 17.24
C GLY A 125 4.28 -4.36 16.45
N GLU A 126 4.90 -3.46 15.68
CA GLU A 126 6.16 -3.75 14.98
C GLU A 126 7.27 -4.13 15.96
N SER A 127 7.43 -3.35 17.01
CA SER A 127 8.44 -3.61 18.05
C SER A 127 8.18 -4.93 18.76
N ALA A 128 6.93 -5.25 19.06
CA ALA A 128 6.54 -6.52 19.68
C ALA A 128 6.87 -7.71 18.76
N ILE A 129 6.58 -7.61 17.46
CA ILE A 129 6.90 -8.64 16.46
C ILE A 129 8.42 -8.85 16.39
N ARG A 130 9.20 -7.77 16.23
CA ARG A 130 10.67 -7.84 16.16
C ARG A 130 11.28 -8.49 17.40
N ASN A 131 10.92 -7.99 18.58
CA ASN A 131 11.42 -8.51 19.86
C ASN A 131 11.05 -9.97 20.06
N TRP A 132 9.88 -10.39 19.60
CA TRP A 132 9.46 -11.79 19.70
C TRP A 132 10.29 -12.69 18.79
N PHE A 133 10.50 -12.32 17.54
CA PHE A 133 11.32 -13.12 16.62
C PHE A 133 12.78 -13.11 17.00
N GLU A 134 13.33 -12.01 17.50
CA GLU A 134 14.71 -11.93 18.00
C GLU A 134 14.96 -13.00 19.11
N LYS A 135 14.00 -13.19 20.00
CA LYS A 135 14.12 -14.13 21.12
C LYS A 135 13.79 -15.58 20.73
N ASN A 136 12.91 -15.78 19.77
CA ASN A 136 12.30 -17.10 19.55
C ASN A 136 12.65 -17.74 18.21
N LEU A 137 13.15 -16.99 17.21
CA LEU A 137 13.36 -17.53 15.87
C LEU A 137 14.26 -18.77 15.86
N SER A 138 15.31 -18.80 16.68
CA SER A 138 16.22 -19.93 16.81
C SER A 138 15.60 -21.16 17.51
N LEU A 139 14.56 -20.94 18.30
CA LEU A 139 13.86 -21.98 19.05
C LEU A 139 12.72 -22.62 18.27
N LEU A 140 12.23 -21.92 17.24
CA LEU A 140 11.10 -22.38 16.44
C LEU A 140 11.48 -23.57 15.56
N GLN A 141 10.58 -24.55 15.52
CA GLN A 141 10.70 -25.71 14.65
C GLN A 141 9.52 -25.80 13.68
N PHE A 142 9.82 -26.18 12.44
CA PHE A 142 8.84 -26.53 11.44
C PHE A 142 9.20 -27.88 10.82
N LYS A 143 8.26 -28.83 10.81
CA LYS A 143 8.48 -30.20 10.33
C LYS A 143 9.74 -30.86 10.96
N GLN A 144 9.89 -30.75 12.29
CA GLN A 144 11.01 -31.32 13.06
C GLN A 144 12.41 -30.80 12.71
N ARG A 145 12.48 -29.63 12.03
CA ARG A 145 13.73 -28.93 11.73
C ARG A 145 13.65 -27.49 12.20
N PRO A 146 14.76 -26.87 12.58
CA PRO A 146 14.76 -25.45 12.94
C PRO A 146 14.12 -24.61 11.83
N LEU A 147 13.23 -23.68 12.20
CA LEU A 147 12.56 -22.80 11.23
C LEU A 147 13.58 -22.03 10.39
N GLN A 148 14.68 -21.58 10.99
CA GLN A 148 15.76 -20.88 10.31
C GLN A 148 16.35 -21.65 9.13
N ALA A 149 16.36 -22.98 9.17
CA ALA A 149 16.87 -23.80 8.06
C ALA A 149 15.94 -23.83 6.84
N TRP A 150 14.70 -23.33 6.99
CA TRP A 150 13.71 -23.21 5.91
C TRP A 150 13.64 -21.81 5.30
N LEU A 151 14.19 -20.83 6.01
CA LEU A 151 14.14 -19.43 5.62
C LEU A 151 15.48 -19.01 5.04
N ASP A 152 15.46 -18.33 3.90
CA ASP A 152 16.64 -17.65 3.40
C ASP A 152 16.99 -16.42 4.25
N GLU A 153 18.16 -15.82 4.01
CA GLU A 153 18.65 -14.67 4.78
C GLU A 153 17.68 -13.47 4.73
N GLN A 154 17.06 -13.24 3.57
CA GLN A 154 16.10 -12.16 3.40
C GLN A 154 14.82 -12.42 4.20
N GLN A 155 14.32 -13.65 4.19
CA GLN A 155 13.12 -14.02 4.96
C GLN A 155 13.36 -13.93 6.47
N GLN A 156 14.56 -14.30 6.94
CA GLN A 156 14.93 -14.11 8.35
C GLN A 156 15.02 -12.63 8.70
N ALA A 157 15.64 -11.81 7.84
CA ALA A 157 15.71 -10.36 8.01
C ALA A 157 14.31 -9.72 8.02
N ASP A 158 13.40 -10.14 7.15
CA ASP A 158 12.01 -9.66 7.10
C ASP A 158 11.25 -9.88 8.42
N LEU A 159 11.58 -10.93 9.17
CA LEU A 159 11.00 -11.22 10.48
C LEU A 159 11.67 -10.41 11.60
N LEU A 160 13.00 -10.32 11.58
CA LEU A 160 13.80 -9.63 12.60
C LEU A 160 13.69 -8.10 12.51
N TYR A 161 13.54 -7.58 11.29
CA TYR A 161 13.46 -6.15 10.99
C TYR A 161 12.09 -5.78 10.43
N TYR A 162 11.03 -6.43 10.94
CA TYR A 162 9.67 -6.15 10.49
C TYR A 162 9.37 -4.65 10.54
N GLU A 163 8.86 -4.08 9.43
CA GLU A 163 8.56 -2.65 9.30
C GLU A 163 7.31 -2.46 8.42
N GLY A 164 6.35 -1.63 8.88
CA GLY A 164 5.04 -1.48 8.26
C GLY A 164 5.07 -0.94 6.84
N ASN A 165 5.93 0.05 6.54
CA ASN A 165 6.01 0.61 5.19
C ASN A 165 6.62 -0.39 4.20
N ALA A 166 7.63 -1.16 4.63
CA ALA A 166 8.18 -2.25 3.82
C ALA A 166 7.14 -3.32 3.54
N GLN A 167 6.32 -3.67 4.54
CA GLN A 167 5.20 -4.59 4.35
C GLN A 167 4.10 -4.01 3.47
N ALA A 168 3.83 -2.71 3.53
CA ALA A 168 2.90 -2.04 2.62
C ALA A 168 3.35 -2.22 1.17
N LEU A 169 4.62 -1.93 0.88
CA LEU A 169 5.19 -2.13 -0.46
C LEU A 169 5.10 -3.60 -0.90
N ARG A 170 5.42 -4.54 -0.02
CA ARG A 170 5.33 -5.98 -0.30
C ARG A 170 3.90 -6.42 -0.59
N ILE A 171 2.93 -5.96 0.19
CA ILE A 171 1.50 -6.25 -0.02
C ILE A 171 1.09 -5.76 -1.41
N ILE A 172 1.39 -4.51 -1.75
CA ILE A 172 0.97 -3.88 -3.01
C ILE A 172 1.63 -4.55 -4.21
N THR A 173 2.94 -4.79 -4.15
CA THR A 173 3.72 -5.22 -5.32
C THR A 173 3.77 -6.74 -5.51
N LYS A 174 3.70 -7.52 -4.43
CA LYS A 174 3.91 -8.97 -4.48
C LYS A 174 2.73 -9.80 -4.01
N LEU A 175 2.06 -9.41 -2.92
CA LEU A 175 1.00 -10.22 -2.34
C LEU A 175 -0.37 -9.93 -2.94
N HIS A 176 -0.66 -8.67 -3.22
CA HIS A 176 -1.80 -8.30 -4.03
C HIS A 176 -1.48 -8.53 -5.49
N ARG A 177 -1.87 -9.67 -6.01
CA ARG A 177 -2.01 -9.83 -7.44
C ARG A 177 -3.23 -9.01 -7.88
N LEU A 178 -3.07 -7.70 -7.98
CA LEU A 178 -4.04 -6.80 -8.61
C LEU A 178 -4.08 -7.03 -10.14
N THR A 179 -3.87 -8.28 -10.56
CA THR A 179 -4.18 -8.65 -11.92
C THR A 179 -5.66 -8.37 -12.12
N ALA A 180 -6.00 -7.82 -13.26
CA ALA A 180 -7.36 -7.58 -13.73
C ALA A 180 -8.17 -8.88 -13.81
N VAL A 181 -8.49 -9.44 -12.66
CA VAL A 181 -9.35 -10.59 -12.52
C VAL A 181 -10.72 -10.04 -12.15
N SER A 182 -11.70 -10.42 -12.91
CA SER A 182 -13.09 -10.07 -12.66
C SER A 182 -13.42 -10.34 -11.18
N TYR A 183 -14.31 -9.55 -10.61
CA TYR A 183 -14.74 -9.55 -9.21
C TYR A 183 -15.07 -10.94 -8.63
N THR A 184 -15.41 -11.88 -9.48
CA THR A 184 -15.76 -13.27 -9.13
C THR A 184 -14.58 -14.12 -8.70
N HIS A 185 -13.36 -13.85 -9.21
CA HIS A 185 -12.17 -14.62 -8.85
C HIS A 185 -11.55 -14.24 -7.50
N LEU A 186 -11.68 -13.00 -7.05
CA LEU A 186 -11.23 -12.60 -5.72
C LEU A 186 -12.06 -13.28 -4.62
N ARG A 187 -13.35 -13.44 -4.81
CA ARG A 187 -14.21 -14.19 -3.88
C ARG A 187 -13.89 -15.69 -3.83
N ALA A 188 -13.57 -16.32 -4.95
CA ALA A 188 -13.26 -17.74 -4.99
C ALA A 188 -11.94 -18.10 -4.29
N HIS A 189 -10.96 -17.19 -4.27
CA HIS A 189 -9.69 -17.40 -3.55
C HIS A 189 -9.80 -17.15 -2.05
N GLU A 190 -10.63 -16.25 -1.60
CA GLU A 190 -10.83 -16.00 -0.16
C GLU A 190 -11.58 -17.15 0.51
N THR A 191 -12.57 -17.74 -0.14
CA THR A 191 -13.33 -18.87 0.42
C THR A 191 -12.56 -20.19 0.47
N ARG A 192 -11.54 -20.38 -0.37
CA ARG A 192 -10.70 -21.60 -0.34
C ARG A 192 -9.59 -21.60 0.70
N ARG A 193 -9.30 -20.49 1.36
CA ARG A 193 -8.26 -20.40 2.40
C ARG A 193 -8.81 -20.52 3.83
N HIS A 194 -10.11 -20.60 4.00
CA HIS A 194 -10.79 -20.73 5.30
C HIS A 194 -11.55 -22.06 5.46
N LEU A 195 -11.33 -23.03 4.57
CA LEU A 195 -11.65 -24.44 4.71
C LEU A 195 -10.33 -25.22 4.68
#